data_aac373d33b0da0cc5a7d18b6e017b849
#
_entry.id   aac373d33b0da0cc5a7d18b6e017b849
#
_cell.length_a   1.000
_cell.length_b   1.000
_cell.length_c   1.000
_cell.angle_alpha   90.00
_cell.angle_beta   90.00
_cell.angle_gamma   90.00
#
_symmetry.space_group_name_H-M   'P 1'
#
loop_
_entity.id
_entity.type
_entity.pdbx_description
1 polymer ?
#
loop_
_entity_poly.entity_id
_entity_poly.type
_entity_poly.pdbx_seq_one_letter_code
_entity_poly.pdbx_strand_id
1 'polypeptide(L)'
;MSLVLVLCMAILIGFGAIHTSFGHAFVINSSPSQSVSIAASPQQIDVFFSEPVDLRYSSLKVLDSNGKQVDKGDVRYLQNDESKLTVSVPLLKDGTYTVSTNVLSQIDGHVTDNAFVFAIGQAVLPTNVSSTGPSSTLYLPEAMARFP
;
A
#
# COMPACT_ATOMS: atom_id res chain seq x y z
N MET A 1 1.89 -50.63 25.39
CA MET A 1 1.87 -50.16 23.98
C MET A 1 0.82 -49.10 23.69
N SER A 2 -0.27 -49.02 24.44
CA SER A 2 -1.40 -48.13 24.17
C SER A 2 -1.13 -46.65 24.50
N LEU A 3 -0.47 -46.33 25.62
CA LEU A 3 -0.24 -44.95 26.07
C LEU A 3 0.71 -44.14 25.20
N VAL A 4 1.77 -44.77 24.71
CA VAL A 4 2.75 -44.12 23.80
C VAL A 4 2.14 -43.82 22.45
N LEU A 5 1.28 -44.70 21.95
CA LEU A 5 0.59 -44.48 20.67
C LEU A 5 -0.38 -43.31 20.74
N VAL A 6 -1.11 -43.16 21.85
CA VAL A 6 -2.03 -42.01 22.07
C VAL A 6 -1.26 -40.72 22.22
N LEU A 7 -0.12 -40.75 22.90
CA LEU A 7 0.73 -39.54 23.05
C LEU A 7 1.35 -39.10 21.71
N CYS A 8 1.82 -40.05 20.89
CA CYS A 8 2.32 -39.73 19.54
C CYS A 8 1.22 -39.18 18.62
N MET A 9 0.00 -39.71 18.71
CA MET A 9 -1.12 -39.24 17.93
C MET A 9 -1.59 -37.81 18.36
N ALA A 10 -1.53 -37.49 19.65
CA ALA A 10 -1.82 -36.16 20.16
C ALA A 10 -0.79 -35.11 19.72
N ILE A 11 0.48 -35.49 19.61
CA ILE A 11 1.55 -34.60 19.10
C ILE A 11 1.41 -34.34 17.59
N LEU A 12 0.99 -35.33 16.82
CA LEU A 12 0.75 -35.18 15.37
C LEU A 12 -0.43 -34.26 15.05
N ILE A 13 -1.46 -34.23 15.90
CA ILE A 13 -2.63 -33.34 15.72
C ILE A 13 -2.30 -31.89 16.10
N GLY A 14 -1.36 -31.66 17.03
CA GLY A 14 -0.94 -30.32 17.47
C GLY A 14 -0.09 -29.54 16.46
N PHE A 15 0.52 -30.19 15.46
CA PHE A 15 1.35 -29.55 14.45
C PHE A 15 0.60 -29.11 13.18
N GLY A 16 -0.69 -29.38 13.07
CA GLY A 16 -1.48 -29.22 11.84
C GLY A 16 -2.11 -27.85 11.59
N ALA A 17 -1.95 -26.85 12.45
CA ALA A 17 -2.69 -25.60 12.31
C ALA A 17 -1.87 -24.33 12.60
N ILE A 18 -0.73 -24.19 11.95
CA ILE A 18 -0.12 -22.86 11.82
C ILE A 18 -0.77 -22.21 10.61
N HIS A 19 -1.95 -21.62 10.81
CA HIS A 19 -2.49 -20.68 9.85
C HIS A 19 -1.65 -19.41 9.97
N THR A 20 -0.79 -19.14 9.00
CA THR A 20 -0.21 -17.83 8.81
C THR A 20 -1.34 -16.89 8.44
N SER A 21 -1.90 -16.21 9.43
CA SER A 21 -2.83 -15.11 9.19
C SER A 21 -1.99 -13.96 8.61
N PHE A 22 -1.97 -13.85 7.29
CA PHE A 22 -1.56 -12.63 6.62
C PHE A 22 -2.75 -11.67 6.76
N GLY A 23 -2.70 -10.81 7.76
CA GLY A 23 -3.71 -9.77 7.93
C GLY A 23 -3.34 -8.56 7.10
N HIS A 24 -4.21 -8.15 6.20
CA HIS A 24 -4.23 -6.91 5.41
C HIS A 24 -3.32 -6.88 4.17
N ALA A 25 -3.89 -6.43 3.06
CA ALA A 25 -3.16 -6.15 1.84
C ALA A 25 -2.26 -4.92 2.01
N PHE A 26 -0.94 -5.08 2.05
CA PHE A 26 0.02 -3.99 2.11
C PHE A 26 0.89 -3.92 0.85
N VAL A 27 1.37 -2.73 0.53
CA VAL A 27 2.25 -2.52 -0.62
C VAL A 27 3.62 -3.14 -0.36
N ILE A 28 4.02 -4.09 -1.20
CA ILE A 28 5.33 -4.76 -1.14
C ILE A 28 6.33 -4.20 -2.14
N ASN A 29 5.84 -3.62 -3.24
CA ASN A 29 6.67 -3.02 -4.28
C ASN A 29 5.86 -2.04 -5.12
N SER A 30 6.54 -1.18 -5.90
CA SER A 30 5.92 -0.29 -6.86
C SER A 30 6.87 0.07 -8.01
N SER A 31 6.30 0.53 -9.12
CA SER A 31 7.04 1.12 -10.25
C SER A 31 6.36 2.43 -10.65
N PRO A 32 7.01 3.60 -10.48
CA PRO A 32 8.32 3.83 -9.85
C PRO A 32 8.38 3.36 -8.39
N SER A 33 9.59 2.99 -7.93
CA SER A 33 9.79 2.58 -6.55
C SER A 33 9.56 3.74 -5.58
N GLN A 34 9.16 3.41 -4.36
CA GLN A 34 9.00 4.39 -3.28
C GLN A 34 10.29 5.16 -3.01
N SER A 35 10.17 6.46 -2.81
CA SER A 35 11.27 7.39 -2.48
C SER A 35 12.41 7.43 -3.52
N VAL A 36 12.07 7.19 -4.79
CA VAL A 36 13.02 7.26 -5.92
C VAL A 36 12.76 8.51 -6.76
N SER A 37 13.82 9.11 -7.28
CA SER A 37 13.75 10.10 -8.35
C SER A 37 14.07 9.41 -9.69
N ILE A 38 13.19 9.58 -10.68
CA ILE A 38 13.34 9.06 -12.03
C ILE A 38 13.59 10.20 -13.03
N ALA A 39 14.33 9.92 -14.08
CA ALA A 39 14.73 10.96 -15.05
C ALA A 39 13.61 11.41 -15.99
N ALA A 40 12.59 10.58 -16.20
CA ALA A 40 11.51 10.85 -17.15
C ALA A 40 10.16 10.37 -16.61
N SER A 41 9.07 10.99 -17.10
CA SER A 41 7.71 10.58 -16.77
C SER A 41 7.46 9.12 -17.14
N PRO A 42 6.93 8.30 -16.22
CA PRO A 42 6.47 6.97 -16.54
C PRO A 42 5.16 7.06 -17.37
N GLN A 43 4.78 5.99 -18.03
CA GLN A 43 3.49 5.91 -18.73
C GLN A 43 2.36 5.44 -17.82
N GLN A 44 2.70 4.69 -16.78
CA GLN A 44 1.79 4.13 -15.78
C GLN A 44 2.50 4.00 -14.43
N ILE A 45 1.70 3.84 -13.40
CA ILE A 45 2.16 3.53 -12.05
C ILE A 45 1.65 2.14 -11.70
N ASP A 46 2.56 1.25 -11.30
CA ASP A 46 2.24 -0.11 -10.88
C ASP A 46 2.45 -0.25 -9.38
N VAL A 47 1.54 -0.91 -8.69
CA VAL A 47 1.61 -1.18 -7.25
C VAL A 47 1.35 -2.65 -7.00
N PHE A 48 2.22 -3.29 -6.23
CA PHE A 48 2.20 -4.71 -5.91
C PHE A 48 1.84 -4.90 -4.45
N PHE A 49 0.86 -5.74 -4.17
CA PHE A 49 0.34 -6.01 -2.83
C PHE A 49 0.75 -7.39 -2.34
N SER A 50 0.76 -7.57 -1.03
CA SER A 50 1.09 -8.84 -0.37
C SER A 50 0.08 -9.95 -0.65
N GLU A 51 -1.13 -9.60 -1.12
CA GLU A 51 -2.24 -10.50 -1.39
C GLU A 51 -3.22 -9.91 -2.41
N PRO A 52 -4.15 -10.70 -2.98
CA PRO A 52 -5.16 -10.22 -3.92
C PRO A 52 -6.07 -9.15 -3.33
N VAL A 53 -6.39 -8.12 -4.12
CA VAL A 53 -7.28 -7.01 -3.76
C VAL A 53 -8.50 -6.96 -4.68
N ASP A 54 -9.65 -6.55 -4.14
CA ASP A 54 -10.87 -6.39 -4.93
C ASP A 54 -10.89 -5.02 -5.61
N LEU A 55 -10.69 -5.01 -6.93
CA LEU A 55 -10.65 -3.78 -7.74
C LEU A 55 -11.91 -2.92 -7.61
N ARG A 56 -13.08 -3.52 -7.37
CA ARG A 56 -14.36 -2.80 -7.28
C ARG A 56 -14.46 -1.91 -6.05
N TYR A 57 -13.74 -2.28 -4.99
CA TYR A 57 -13.71 -1.59 -3.70
C TYR A 57 -12.34 -1.01 -3.37
N SER A 58 -11.45 -0.98 -4.36
CA SER A 58 -10.10 -0.46 -4.22
C SER A 58 -9.89 0.77 -5.10
N SER A 59 -8.96 1.61 -4.69
CA SER A 59 -8.53 2.78 -5.47
C SER A 59 -7.02 2.92 -5.49
N LEU A 60 -6.52 3.43 -6.61
CA LEU A 60 -5.13 3.82 -6.81
C LEU A 60 -5.14 5.20 -7.45
N LYS A 61 -4.53 6.18 -6.81
CA LYS A 61 -4.50 7.59 -7.26
C LYS A 61 -3.09 8.12 -7.28
N VAL A 62 -2.80 8.98 -8.23
CA VAL A 62 -1.54 9.73 -8.31
C VAL A 62 -1.85 11.21 -8.13
N LEU A 63 -1.24 11.83 -7.14
CA LEU A 63 -1.46 13.23 -6.78
C LEU A 63 -0.20 14.03 -7.03
N ASP A 64 -0.33 15.26 -7.53
CA ASP A 64 0.77 16.24 -7.62
C ASP A 64 1.07 16.87 -6.24
N SER A 65 2.05 17.77 -6.20
CA SER A 65 2.46 18.48 -4.98
C SER A 65 1.38 19.38 -4.37
N ASN A 66 0.31 19.67 -5.11
CA ASN A 66 -0.85 20.44 -4.64
C ASN A 66 -2.00 19.54 -4.18
N GLY A 67 -1.81 18.21 -4.20
CA GLY A 67 -2.85 17.24 -3.87
C GLY A 67 -3.88 17.01 -4.97
N LYS A 68 -3.63 17.52 -6.19
CA LYS A 68 -4.51 17.32 -7.33
C LYS A 68 -4.23 15.97 -7.97
N GLN A 69 -5.28 15.18 -8.24
CA GLN A 69 -5.19 13.91 -8.96
C GLN A 69 -4.77 14.15 -10.42
N VAL A 70 -3.76 13.41 -10.87
CA VAL A 70 -3.13 13.58 -12.20
C VAL A 70 -3.11 12.29 -13.02
N ASP A 71 -3.55 11.16 -12.48
CA ASP A 71 -3.73 9.92 -13.23
C ASP A 71 -4.97 9.99 -14.16
N LYS A 72 -5.14 8.98 -15.02
CA LYS A 72 -6.26 8.91 -15.96
C LYS A 72 -7.52 8.24 -15.40
N GLY A 73 -7.48 7.74 -14.15
CA GLY A 73 -8.61 7.07 -13.50
C GLY A 73 -8.93 5.68 -14.07
N ASP A 74 -8.05 5.09 -14.86
CA ASP A 74 -8.21 3.80 -15.54
C ASP A 74 -7.58 2.64 -14.74
N VAL A 75 -7.81 2.62 -13.43
CA VAL A 75 -7.26 1.57 -12.54
C VAL A 75 -7.70 0.19 -13.02
N ARG A 76 -6.74 -0.72 -13.12
CA ARG A 76 -6.97 -2.10 -13.56
C ARG A 76 -5.95 -3.05 -12.95
N TYR A 77 -6.20 -4.33 -13.04
CA TYR A 77 -5.19 -5.34 -12.71
C TYR A 77 -4.05 -5.33 -13.75
N LEU A 78 -2.82 -5.35 -13.27
CA LEU A 78 -1.64 -5.51 -14.12
C LEU A 78 -1.50 -6.99 -14.53
N GLN A 79 -1.54 -7.26 -15.83
CA GLN A 79 -1.41 -8.62 -16.40
C GLN A 79 -2.45 -9.62 -15.83
N ASN A 80 -3.65 -9.16 -15.48
CA ASN A 80 -4.72 -9.93 -14.85
C ASN A 80 -4.33 -10.56 -13.49
N ASP A 81 -3.33 -10.02 -12.81
CA ASP A 81 -2.91 -10.44 -11.48
C ASP A 81 -3.61 -9.57 -10.44
N GLU A 82 -4.48 -10.17 -9.63
CA GLU A 82 -5.31 -9.50 -8.64
C GLU A 82 -4.52 -8.92 -7.46
N SER A 83 -3.25 -9.30 -7.30
CA SER A 83 -2.34 -8.69 -6.33
C SER A 83 -1.59 -7.46 -6.87
N LYS A 84 -1.91 -7.01 -8.09
CA LYS A 84 -1.21 -5.91 -8.76
C LYS A 84 -2.19 -4.94 -9.40
N LEU A 85 -2.16 -3.69 -8.96
CA LEU A 85 -2.92 -2.61 -9.60
C LEU A 85 -2.00 -1.74 -10.45
N THR A 86 -2.56 -1.23 -11.55
CA THR A 86 -1.91 -0.25 -12.41
C THR A 86 -2.88 0.86 -12.76
N VAL A 87 -2.36 2.07 -12.94
CA VAL A 87 -3.10 3.23 -13.47
C VAL A 87 -2.22 3.98 -14.45
N SER A 88 -2.80 4.41 -15.57
CA SER A 88 -2.09 5.21 -16.56
C SER A 88 -1.95 6.66 -16.10
N VAL A 89 -0.82 7.29 -16.43
CA VAL A 89 -0.62 8.72 -16.23
C VAL A 89 -0.35 9.43 -17.55
N PRO A 90 -0.72 10.71 -17.68
CA PRO A 90 -0.28 11.53 -18.81
C PRO A 90 1.22 11.81 -18.72
N LEU A 91 1.76 12.56 -19.66
CA LEU A 91 3.13 13.08 -19.52
C LEU A 91 3.18 14.02 -18.31
N LEU A 92 3.81 13.54 -17.24
CA LEU A 92 4.01 14.28 -16.01
C LEU A 92 5.23 15.20 -16.12
N LYS A 93 5.18 16.38 -15.51
CA LYS A 93 6.30 17.32 -15.42
C LYS A 93 7.25 16.93 -14.31
N ASP A 94 8.44 17.55 -14.30
CA ASP A 94 9.35 17.46 -13.16
C ASP A 94 8.63 17.91 -11.89
N GLY A 95 8.77 17.12 -10.83
CA GLY A 95 8.05 17.36 -9.58
C GLY A 95 7.97 16.14 -8.68
N THR A 96 7.40 16.31 -7.50
CA THR A 96 7.12 15.23 -6.54
C THR A 96 5.66 14.81 -6.65
N TYR A 97 5.43 13.50 -6.66
CA TYR A 97 4.12 12.89 -6.80
C TYR A 97 3.87 11.92 -5.64
N THR A 98 2.64 11.92 -5.16
CA THR A 98 2.17 10.97 -4.14
C THR A 98 1.29 9.92 -4.80
N VAL A 99 1.62 8.65 -4.60
CA VAL A 99 0.75 7.52 -4.93
C VAL A 99 -0.03 7.16 -3.69
N SER A 100 -1.35 7.18 -3.78
CA SER A 100 -2.26 6.83 -2.68
C SER A 100 -3.08 5.62 -3.08
N THR A 101 -3.14 4.62 -2.20
CA THR A 101 -3.97 3.43 -2.37
C THR A 101 -4.91 3.26 -1.19
N ASN A 102 -6.16 2.90 -1.48
CA ASN A 102 -7.12 2.40 -0.52
C ASN A 102 -7.62 1.07 -1.09
N VAL A 103 -7.28 -0.05 -0.49
CA VAL A 103 -7.52 -1.38 -1.06
C VAL A 103 -8.23 -2.31 -0.10
N LEU A 104 -9.20 -3.08 -0.64
CA LEU A 104 -9.91 -4.14 0.07
C LEU A 104 -9.22 -5.47 -0.22
N SER A 105 -8.73 -6.14 0.81
CA SER A 105 -8.22 -7.51 0.71
C SER A 105 -9.34 -8.50 0.33
N GLN A 106 -9.05 -9.38 -0.64
CA GLN A 106 -9.94 -10.50 -0.96
C GLN A 106 -9.82 -11.66 0.03
N ILE A 107 -8.77 -11.67 0.85
CA ILE A 107 -8.47 -12.77 1.77
C ILE A 107 -9.19 -12.59 3.10
N ASP A 108 -9.06 -11.40 3.70
CA ASP A 108 -9.60 -11.12 5.04
C ASP A 108 -10.72 -10.06 5.07
N GLY A 109 -10.99 -9.41 3.93
CA GLY A 109 -12.05 -8.39 3.81
C GLY A 109 -11.73 -7.06 4.50
N HIS A 110 -10.48 -6.82 4.89
CA HIS A 110 -10.08 -5.55 5.49
C HIS A 110 -9.64 -4.53 4.45
N VAL A 111 -9.89 -3.26 4.76
CA VAL A 111 -9.43 -2.12 3.96
C VAL A 111 -8.14 -1.58 4.52
N THR A 112 -7.15 -1.37 3.65
CA THR A 112 -5.85 -0.80 4.00
C THR A 112 -5.56 0.44 3.17
N ASP A 113 -5.12 1.52 3.85
CA ASP A 113 -4.64 2.74 3.23
C ASP A 113 -3.12 2.74 3.20
N ASN A 114 -2.54 3.13 2.04
CA ASN A 114 -1.11 3.34 1.89
C ASN A 114 -0.85 4.59 1.06
N ALA A 115 0.26 5.27 1.35
CA ALA A 115 0.75 6.36 0.53
C ALA A 115 2.28 6.34 0.46
N PHE A 116 2.83 6.59 -0.73
CA PHE A 116 4.26 6.77 -0.92
C PHE A 116 4.53 7.84 -1.98
N VAL A 117 5.77 8.33 -2.04
CA VAL A 117 6.17 9.38 -2.97
C VAL A 117 7.24 8.90 -3.93
N PHE A 118 7.24 9.49 -5.12
CA PHE A 118 8.36 9.45 -6.07
C PHE A 118 8.56 10.84 -6.67
N ALA A 119 9.70 11.08 -7.29
CA ALA A 119 10.00 12.33 -7.96
C ALA A 119 10.36 12.12 -9.43
N ILE A 120 10.16 13.14 -10.25
CA ILE A 120 10.62 13.19 -11.63
C ILE A 120 11.60 14.37 -11.77
N GLY A 121 12.71 14.13 -12.42
CA GLY A 121 13.76 15.15 -12.63
C GLY A 121 14.54 15.45 -11.36
N GLN A 122 14.87 16.73 -11.15
CA GLN A 122 15.66 17.23 -10.01
C GLN A 122 14.81 17.54 -8.77
N ALA A 123 13.55 17.07 -8.71
CA ALA A 123 12.67 17.36 -7.58
C ALA A 123 13.17 16.73 -6.29
N VAL A 124 13.09 17.49 -5.20
CA VAL A 124 13.52 17.04 -3.86
C VAL A 124 12.44 16.15 -3.25
N LEU A 125 12.81 14.93 -2.89
CA LEU A 125 11.94 14.07 -2.09
C LEU A 125 11.88 14.57 -0.65
N PRO A 126 10.70 14.58 0.00
CA PRO A 126 10.61 14.90 1.41
C PRO A 126 11.41 13.86 2.23
N THR A 127 12.36 14.34 3.03
CA THR A 127 13.33 13.51 3.76
C THR A 127 12.72 12.67 4.89
N ASN A 128 11.44 12.88 5.21
CA ASN A 128 10.72 12.25 6.33
C ASN A 128 9.36 11.70 5.92
N VAL A 129 9.35 10.71 5.04
CA VAL A 129 8.20 9.81 4.96
C VAL A 129 8.59 8.51 5.68
N SER A 130 8.56 8.55 7.00
CA SER A 130 8.48 7.34 7.80
C SER A 130 7.20 6.62 7.35
N SER A 131 7.32 5.40 6.89
CA SER A 131 6.22 4.46 6.74
C SER A 131 5.60 4.24 8.13
N THR A 132 4.71 5.13 8.52
CA THR A 132 3.98 4.99 9.76
C THR A 132 2.84 4.02 9.47
N GLY A 133 2.94 2.83 10.03
CA GLY A 133 1.80 1.96 10.24
C GLY A 133 0.68 2.70 10.98
N PRO A 134 -0.52 2.13 11.11
CA PRO A 134 -1.72 2.83 11.55
C PRO A 134 -1.54 3.41 12.96
N SER A 135 -1.23 4.69 13.07
CA SER A 135 -1.39 5.44 14.31
C SER A 135 -2.37 6.56 14.08
N SER A 136 -3.62 6.26 14.40
CA SER A 136 -4.65 7.25 14.71
C SER A 136 -4.26 8.01 15.97
N THR A 137 -3.47 9.05 15.84
CA THR A 137 -3.38 10.11 16.83
C THR A 137 -3.34 11.43 16.09
N LEU A 138 -4.55 12.00 15.99
CA LEU A 138 -4.74 13.39 15.61
C LEU A 138 -4.06 14.25 16.66
N TYR A 139 -2.84 14.69 16.40
CA TYR A 139 -2.20 15.73 17.19
C TYR A 139 -2.83 17.08 16.79
N LEU A 140 -3.76 17.55 17.58
CA LEU A 140 -4.18 18.96 17.56
C LEU A 140 -3.02 19.81 18.09
N PRO A 141 -2.51 20.80 17.35
CA PRO A 141 -1.53 21.72 17.89
C PRO A 141 -2.19 22.54 19.02
N GLU A 142 -1.54 22.57 20.17
CA GLU A 142 -1.84 23.44 21.31
C GLU A 142 -1.67 24.93 20.97
N ALA A 143 -2.56 25.49 20.20
CA ALA A 143 -2.54 26.91 19.85
C ALA A 143 -3.88 27.63 20.15
N MET A 144 -4.72 27.08 21.04
CA MET A 144 -5.96 27.76 21.48
C MET A 144 -6.18 27.76 22.99
N ALA A 145 -5.13 27.96 23.79
CA ALA A 145 -5.26 28.20 25.21
C ALA A 145 -4.65 29.56 25.58
N ARG A 146 -5.15 30.63 24.97
CA ARG A 146 -4.94 32.03 25.50
C ARG A 146 -5.97 32.95 24.88
N PHE A 147 -7.12 33.04 25.50
CA PHE A 147 -7.88 34.32 25.55
C PHE A 147 -8.32 34.56 26.98
N PRO A 148 -8.16 35.80 27.50
CA PRO A 148 -8.48 36.19 28.85
C PRO A 148 -9.97 36.24 29.10
#